data_91a93c9afad1a4a12a470f6aed55a5c7
#
_entry.id   91a93c9afad1a4a12a470f6aed55a5c7
#
_cell.length_a   1.000
_cell.length_b   1.000
_cell.length_c   1.000
_cell.angle_alpha   90.00
_cell.angle_beta   90.00
_cell.angle_gamma   90.00
#
_symmetry.space_group_name_H-M   'P 1'
#
loop_
_entity.id
_entity.type
_entity.pdbx_description
1 polymer ?
#
loop_
_entity_poly.entity_id
_entity_poly.type
_entity_poly.pdbx_seq_one_letter_code
_entity_poly.pdbx_strand_id
1 'polypeptide(L)'
;MATPEYIGKFTANNPGIMTLQGTNQYIVGKEGGLVIDVALSADSNMDGIIEQAEAMGVKKIEKILLTHIHSDHTGGALALRKRCGAKLGIHRSRKGYLGGEDFQYDDNDLISFGGGELRVLHTPGHESGHCCFYESGDKVLFSGDNILGYGTAVIHPPDGNMSDYMRTLER
;
A
#
# COMPACT_ATOMS: atom_id res chain seq x y z
N MET A 1 -4.48 -14.02 -15.57
CA MET A 1 -4.16 -12.83 -16.37
C MET A 1 -2.72 -12.44 -16.07
N ALA A 2 -1.99 -11.87 -17.01
CA ALA A 2 -0.65 -11.32 -16.72
C ALA A 2 -0.80 -10.02 -15.93
N THR A 3 0.17 -9.71 -15.06
CA THR A 3 0.21 -8.43 -14.37
C THR A 3 0.42 -7.31 -15.39
N PRO A 4 -0.37 -6.21 -15.36
CA PRO A 4 -0.17 -5.08 -16.25
C PRO A 4 1.26 -4.51 -16.14
N GLU A 5 1.83 -4.06 -17.27
CA GLU A 5 3.21 -3.53 -17.34
C GLU A 5 3.47 -2.31 -16.45
N TYR A 6 2.41 -1.56 -16.07
CA TYR A 6 2.50 -0.41 -15.18
C TYR A 6 2.41 -0.79 -13.69
N ILE A 7 2.40 -2.08 -13.36
CA ILE A 7 2.40 -2.57 -11.98
C ILE A 7 3.64 -3.43 -11.76
N GLY A 8 4.49 -2.99 -10.85
CA GLY A 8 5.62 -3.75 -10.35
C GLY A 8 5.39 -4.20 -8.91
N LYS A 9 6.03 -5.30 -8.55
CA LYS A 9 6.01 -5.82 -7.19
C LYS A 9 7.44 -5.98 -6.69
N PHE A 10 7.69 -5.47 -5.49
CA PHE A 10 8.91 -5.71 -4.74
C PHE A 10 8.56 -6.31 -3.38
N THR A 11 9.11 -7.46 -3.05
CA THR A 11 8.88 -8.12 -1.75
C THR A 11 9.99 -7.74 -0.80
N ALA A 12 9.63 -7.13 0.35
CA ALA A 12 10.59 -6.74 1.37
C ALA A 12 11.26 -7.97 2.00
N ASN A 13 12.51 -7.82 2.40
CA ASN A 13 13.25 -8.86 3.11
C ASN A 13 12.96 -8.80 4.62
N ASN A 14 11.70 -9.06 4.99
CA ASN A 14 11.22 -9.14 6.37
C ASN A 14 10.47 -10.46 6.63
N PRO A 15 11.10 -11.63 6.34
CA PRO A 15 10.41 -12.91 6.51
C PRO A 15 10.07 -13.17 7.97
N GLY A 16 8.86 -13.73 8.21
CA GLY A 16 8.37 -14.01 9.56
C GLY A 16 7.07 -14.80 9.54
N ILE A 17 6.58 -15.17 10.72
CA ILE A 17 5.32 -15.92 10.87
C ILE A 17 4.15 -15.13 10.28
N MET A 18 4.14 -13.80 10.44
CA MET A 18 3.06 -12.92 9.96
C MET A 18 3.28 -12.45 8.51
N THR A 19 4.53 -12.36 8.08
CA THR A 19 4.91 -11.83 6.76
C THR A 19 5.31 -12.91 5.76
N LEU A 20 5.39 -14.15 6.19
CA LEU A 20 5.81 -15.32 5.39
C LEU A 20 7.17 -15.07 4.72
N GLN A 21 7.21 -14.88 3.41
CA GLN A 21 8.43 -14.57 2.65
C GLN A 21 8.81 -13.09 2.68
N GLY A 22 7.93 -12.25 3.20
CA GLY A 22 8.06 -10.79 3.28
C GLY A 22 6.83 -10.06 2.77
N THR A 23 6.70 -8.80 3.15
CA THR A 23 5.60 -7.92 2.75
C THR A 23 5.74 -7.50 1.29
N ASN A 24 4.67 -7.65 0.51
CA ASN A 24 4.62 -7.17 -0.86
C ASN A 24 4.39 -5.66 -0.88
N GLN A 25 5.21 -4.96 -1.63
CA GLN A 25 5.13 -3.53 -1.90
C GLN A 25 4.91 -3.37 -3.41
N TYR A 26 4.04 -2.46 -3.80
CA TYR A 26 3.71 -2.32 -5.22
C TYR A 26 4.10 -0.94 -5.74
N ILE A 27 4.65 -0.92 -6.94
CA ILE A 27 4.92 0.28 -7.71
C ILE A 27 3.87 0.36 -8.81
N VAL A 28 3.18 1.48 -8.94
CA VAL A 28 2.10 1.66 -9.91
C VAL A 28 2.32 2.92 -10.72
N GLY A 29 2.35 2.82 -12.04
CA GLY A 29 2.42 3.96 -12.94
C GLY A 29 3.43 3.80 -14.06
N LYS A 30 3.40 4.82 -14.96
CA LYS A 30 4.38 5.06 -16.02
C LYS A 30 4.83 6.50 -15.88
N GLU A 31 6.09 6.84 -16.15
CA GLU A 31 6.68 8.16 -15.96
C GLU A 31 6.56 8.70 -14.52
N GLY A 32 5.35 9.11 -14.08
CA GLY A 32 5.02 9.43 -12.69
C GLY A 32 4.34 8.24 -12.01
N GLY A 33 4.86 7.76 -10.89
CA GLY A 33 4.34 6.59 -10.20
C GLY A 33 4.03 6.81 -8.73
N LEU A 34 3.37 5.85 -8.14
CA LEU A 34 3.15 5.76 -6.71
C LEU A 34 3.62 4.41 -6.17
N VAL A 35 3.86 4.36 -4.86
CA VAL A 35 4.19 3.14 -4.12
C VAL A 35 3.08 2.84 -3.13
N ILE A 36 2.64 1.60 -3.07
CA ILE A 36 1.68 1.11 -2.08
C ILE A 36 2.45 0.27 -1.08
N ASP A 37 2.42 0.69 0.17
CA ASP A 37 3.13 0.19 1.34
C ASP A 37 4.66 0.24 1.23
N VAL A 38 5.32 0.46 2.36
CA VAL A 38 6.78 0.47 2.47
C VAL A 38 7.18 -0.20 3.79
N ALA A 39 7.57 -1.45 3.72
CA ALA A 39 7.77 -2.32 4.89
C ALA A 39 8.95 -1.89 5.78
N LEU A 40 10.09 -1.61 5.18
CA LEU A 40 11.34 -1.41 5.91
C LEU A 40 12.01 -0.09 5.55
N SER A 41 12.63 0.54 6.55
CA SER A 41 13.48 1.72 6.38
C SER A 41 14.93 1.40 5.97
N ALA A 42 15.28 0.13 5.81
CA ALA A 42 16.61 -0.29 5.36
C ALA A 42 16.89 0.19 3.93
N ASP A 43 18.11 0.65 3.68
CA ASP A 43 18.52 1.16 2.36
C ASP A 43 18.27 0.13 1.25
N SER A 44 18.55 -1.14 1.49
CA SER A 44 18.32 -2.21 0.52
C SER A 44 16.84 -2.37 0.11
N ASN A 45 15.90 -2.10 1.02
CA ASN A 45 14.47 -2.11 0.69
C ASN A 45 14.10 -0.89 -0.17
N MET A 46 14.61 0.28 0.18
CA MET A 46 14.36 1.50 -0.59
C MET A 46 15.01 1.44 -1.97
N ASP A 47 16.27 0.92 -2.05
CA ASP A 47 16.97 0.71 -3.32
C ASP A 47 16.17 -0.22 -4.22
N GLY A 48 15.71 -1.37 -3.69
CA GLY A 48 14.92 -2.33 -4.45
C GLY A 48 13.60 -1.75 -4.99
N ILE A 49 12.90 -0.91 -4.22
CA ILE A 49 11.69 -0.20 -4.71
C ILE A 49 12.05 0.77 -5.84
N ILE A 50 13.13 1.54 -5.68
CA ILE A 50 13.56 2.54 -6.67
C ILE A 50 14.04 1.84 -7.95
N GLU A 51 14.87 0.83 -7.85
CA GLU A 51 15.35 0.03 -8.99
C GLU A 51 14.18 -0.63 -9.76
N GLN A 52 13.20 -1.17 -9.04
CA GLN A 52 11.99 -1.71 -9.66
C GLN A 52 11.17 -0.63 -10.38
N ALA A 53 11.05 0.56 -9.79
CA ALA A 53 10.37 1.70 -10.41
C ALA A 53 11.08 2.15 -11.70
N GLU A 54 12.41 2.27 -11.65
CA GLU A 54 13.24 2.63 -12.82
C GLU A 54 13.13 1.58 -13.94
N ALA A 55 13.17 0.29 -13.59
CA ALA A 55 13.02 -0.81 -14.56
C ALA A 55 11.66 -0.79 -15.28
N MET A 56 10.62 -0.24 -14.63
CA MET A 56 9.29 -0.04 -15.23
C MET A 56 9.17 1.26 -16.03
N GLY A 57 10.21 2.11 -16.05
CA GLY A 57 10.17 3.43 -16.69
C GLY A 57 9.52 4.53 -15.86
N VAL A 58 9.28 4.30 -14.57
CA VAL A 58 8.81 5.32 -13.62
C VAL A 58 9.96 6.28 -13.33
N LYS A 59 9.86 7.50 -13.82
CA LYS A 59 10.90 8.53 -13.67
C LYS A 59 10.90 9.20 -12.31
N LYS A 60 9.73 9.17 -11.63
CA LYS A 60 9.55 9.80 -10.33
C LYS A 60 8.48 9.08 -9.53
N ILE A 61 8.81 8.70 -8.30
CA ILE A 61 7.82 8.28 -7.29
C ILE A 61 7.22 9.56 -6.69
N GLU A 62 5.96 9.82 -6.99
CA GLU A 62 5.26 11.05 -6.59
C GLU A 62 4.47 10.90 -5.30
N LYS A 63 3.95 9.69 -5.05
CA LYS A 63 3.11 9.40 -3.89
C LYS A 63 3.48 8.06 -3.25
N ILE A 64 3.24 7.98 -1.97
CA ILE A 64 3.26 6.74 -1.18
C ILE A 64 1.87 6.62 -0.55
N LEU A 65 1.22 5.48 -0.73
CA LEU A 65 -0.07 5.16 -0.14
C LEU A 65 0.09 4.00 0.83
N LEU A 66 -0.57 4.07 1.96
CA LEU A 66 -0.54 3.02 2.97
C LEU A 66 -1.88 2.31 3.02
N THR A 67 -1.87 0.99 2.93
CA THR A 67 -3.10 0.22 3.08
C THR A 67 -3.63 0.32 4.51
N HIS A 68 -2.74 0.27 5.50
CA HIS A 68 -3.06 0.38 6.92
C HIS A 68 -1.79 0.72 7.74
N ILE A 69 -1.88 0.71 9.08
CA ILE A 69 -0.82 1.24 9.95
C ILE A 69 0.15 0.21 10.55
N HIS A 70 0.03 -1.07 10.24
CA HIS A 70 0.98 -2.04 10.77
C HIS A 70 2.41 -1.76 10.30
N SER A 71 3.38 -2.05 11.17
CA SER A 71 4.77 -1.66 10.96
C SER A 71 5.43 -2.29 9.73
N ASP A 72 5.00 -3.47 9.34
CA ASP A 72 5.45 -4.16 8.14
C ASP A 72 4.85 -3.58 6.83
N HIS A 73 3.96 -2.59 6.91
CA HIS A 73 3.44 -1.81 5.80
C HIS A 73 3.88 -0.34 5.84
N THR A 74 4.26 0.17 7.02
CA THR A 74 4.57 1.59 7.23
C THR A 74 6.02 1.88 7.59
N GLY A 75 6.79 0.87 8.00
CA GLY A 75 8.11 1.05 8.64
C GLY A 75 9.15 1.81 7.82
N GLY A 76 9.05 1.79 6.50
CA GLY A 76 9.91 2.52 5.59
C GLY A 76 9.30 3.79 4.98
N ALA A 77 8.01 4.07 5.22
CA ALA A 77 7.28 5.10 4.49
C ALA A 77 7.90 6.50 4.60
N LEU A 78 8.26 6.94 5.82
CA LEU A 78 8.90 8.23 6.04
C LEU A 78 10.31 8.30 5.43
N ALA A 79 11.05 7.20 5.44
CA ALA A 79 12.38 7.12 4.84
C ALA A 79 12.31 7.23 3.31
N LEU A 80 11.42 6.48 2.66
CA LEU A 80 11.21 6.56 1.22
C LEU A 80 10.67 7.94 0.80
N ARG A 81 9.71 8.49 1.56
CA ARG A 81 9.22 9.86 1.38
C ARG A 81 10.36 10.88 1.33
N LYS A 82 11.24 10.83 2.30
CA LYS A 82 12.41 11.72 2.38
C LYS A 82 13.36 11.53 1.19
N ARG A 83 13.58 10.28 0.79
CA ARG A 83 14.54 9.92 -0.27
C ARG A 83 14.05 10.32 -1.67
N CYS A 84 12.75 10.15 -1.97
CA CYS A 84 12.18 10.43 -3.28
C CYS A 84 11.49 11.80 -3.36
N GLY A 85 11.27 12.50 -2.24
CA GLY A 85 10.44 13.71 -2.20
C GLY A 85 8.97 13.43 -2.52
N ALA A 86 8.52 12.19 -2.35
CA ALA A 86 7.15 11.77 -2.59
C ALA A 86 6.19 12.31 -1.52
N LYS A 87 4.91 12.47 -1.87
CA LYS A 87 3.87 12.81 -0.90
C LYS A 87 3.33 11.54 -0.25
N LEU A 88 3.32 11.49 1.08
CA LEU A 88 2.81 10.36 1.86
C LEU A 88 1.33 10.58 2.21
N GLY A 89 0.50 9.63 1.82
CA GLY A 89 -0.93 9.58 2.14
C GLY A 89 -1.28 8.46 3.10
N ILE A 90 -2.30 8.70 3.93
CA ILE A 90 -2.85 7.74 4.88
C ILE A 90 -4.37 7.91 4.97
N HIS A 91 -5.09 6.86 5.37
CA HIS A 91 -6.53 7.00 5.61
C HIS A 91 -6.82 8.04 6.68
N ARG A 92 -7.88 8.82 6.49
CA ARG A 92 -8.30 9.95 7.36
C ARG A 92 -8.35 9.58 8.83
N SER A 93 -8.86 8.40 9.20
CA SER A 93 -8.96 7.95 10.59
C SER A 93 -7.60 7.76 11.26
N ARG A 94 -6.50 7.70 10.49
CA ARG A 94 -5.12 7.50 10.96
C ARG A 94 -4.26 8.75 10.81
N LYS A 95 -4.87 9.91 10.56
CA LYS A 95 -4.18 11.19 10.47
C LYS A 95 -3.28 11.42 11.69
N GLY A 96 -2.01 11.75 11.44
CA GLY A 96 -1.02 12.04 12.48
C GLY A 96 -0.35 10.80 13.08
N TYR A 97 -0.69 9.59 12.62
CA TYR A 97 -0.10 8.35 13.15
C TYR A 97 1.42 8.29 12.96
N LEU A 98 1.91 8.62 11.78
CA LEU A 98 3.35 8.65 11.48
C LEU A 98 3.99 10.02 11.78
N GLY A 99 3.18 11.08 11.93
CA GLY A 99 3.67 12.45 12.17
C GLY A 99 4.36 13.10 10.98
N GLY A 100 4.14 12.58 9.77
CA GLY A 100 4.79 13.07 8.55
C GLY A 100 3.98 12.88 7.27
N GLU A 101 2.69 12.66 7.39
CA GLU A 101 1.77 12.51 6.26
C GLU A 101 1.49 13.86 5.60
N ASP A 102 1.49 13.87 4.26
CA ASP A 102 1.23 15.09 3.47
C ASP A 102 -0.25 15.26 3.14
N PHE A 103 -1.00 14.15 3.03
CA PHE A 103 -2.44 14.17 2.71
C PHE A 103 -3.17 12.98 3.31
N GLN A 104 -4.49 13.07 3.37
CA GLN A 104 -5.38 12.00 3.79
C GLN A 104 -6.32 11.64 2.65
N TYR A 105 -6.77 10.39 2.63
CA TYR A 105 -7.83 9.90 1.75
C TYR A 105 -8.92 9.22 2.55
N ASP A 106 -10.07 9.07 1.91
CA ASP A 106 -11.26 8.44 2.46
C ASP A 106 -11.90 7.51 1.40
N ASP A 107 -12.97 6.84 1.79
CA ASP A 107 -13.71 5.94 0.92
C ASP A 107 -14.16 6.62 -0.37
N ASN A 108 -14.00 5.94 -1.50
CA ASN A 108 -14.28 6.41 -2.86
C ASN A 108 -13.42 7.58 -3.38
N ASP A 109 -12.43 8.06 -2.65
CA ASP A 109 -11.46 9.02 -3.20
C ASP A 109 -10.72 8.41 -4.40
N LEU A 110 -10.40 9.28 -5.37
CA LEU A 110 -9.63 8.91 -6.55
C LEU A 110 -8.21 9.46 -6.44
N ILE A 111 -7.23 8.60 -6.55
CA ILE A 111 -5.80 8.95 -6.47
C ILE A 111 -5.15 8.70 -7.82
N SER A 112 -4.81 9.76 -8.53
CA SER A 112 -4.16 9.67 -9.83
C SER A 112 -2.71 9.21 -9.73
N PHE A 113 -2.28 8.46 -10.73
CA PHE A 113 -0.88 8.11 -11.02
C PHE A 113 -0.59 8.31 -12.52
N GLY A 114 0.66 8.22 -12.93
CA GLY A 114 1.02 8.33 -14.35
C GLY A 114 0.46 7.16 -15.17
N GLY A 115 -0.71 7.39 -15.79
CA GLY A 115 -1.40 6.41 -16.63
C GLY A 115 -2.79 5.99 -16.15
N GLY A 116 -3.26 6.46 -14.98
CA GLY A 116 -4.59 6.09 -14.48
C GLY A 116 -4.92 6.65 -13.11
N GLU A 117 -5.85 6.01 -12.45
CA GLU A 117 -6.25 6.36 -11.09
C GLU A 117 -6.60 5.12 -10.26
N LEU A 118 -6.39 5.20 -8.96
CA LEU A 118 -6.84 4.23 -7.98
C LEU A 118 -8.04 4.77 -7.22
N ARG A 119 -9.08 3.98 -7.09
CA ARG A 119 -10.18 4.24 -6.17
C ARG A 119 -9.80 3.68 -4.79
N VAL A 120 -9.93 4.49 -3.78
CA VAL A 120 -9.82 4.05 -2.38
C VAL A 120 -11.09 3.31 -1.99
N LEU A 121 -10.92 2.13 -1.43
CA LEU A 121 -12.00 1.37 -0.80
C LEU A 121 -11.65 1.25 0.69
N HIS A 122 -12.40 1.95 1.56
CA HIS A 122 -12.24 1.78 3.00
C HIS A 122 -12.74 0.40 3.41
N THR A 123 -11.87 -0.44 3.90
CA THR A 123 -12.08 -1.88 4.14
C THR A 123 -11.70 -2.25 5.58
N PRO A 124 -12.43 -1.70 6.58
CA PRO A 124 -12.13 -1.97 7.98
C PRO A 124 -12.37 -3.44 8.34
N GLY A 125 -11.66 -3.90 9.35
CA GLY A 125 -11.82 -5.26 9.88
C GLY A 125 -10.52 -5.86 10.37
N HIS A 126 -9.51 -5.98 9.52
CA HIS A 126 -8.15 -6.30 9.94
C HIS A 126 -7.58 -5.18 10.84
N GLU A 127 -7.74 -3.96 10.39
CA GLU A 127 -7.41 -2.71 11.07
C GLU A 127 -8.49 -1.67 10.71
N SER A 128 -8.87 -0.76 11.62
CA SER A 128 -10.04 0.10 11.43
C SER A 128 -9.88 1.19 10.36
N GLY A 129 -8.66 1.58 10.02
CA GLY A 129 -8.34 2.50 8.91
C GLY A 129 -7.84 1.80 7.65
N HIS A 130 -7.98 0.47 7.57
CA HIS A 130 -7.51 -0.28 6.42
C HIS A 130 -8.21 0.14 5.13
N CYS A 131 -7.44 0.26 4.05
CA CYS A 131 -7.92 0.54 2.71
C CYS A 131 -7.36 -0.46 1.70
N CYS A 132 -8.21 -0.90 0.78
CA CYS A 132 -7.78 -1.45 -0.49
C CYS A 132 -7.72 -0.34 -1.54
N PHE A 133 -6.91 -0.52 -2.58
CA PHE A 133 -6.86 0.38 -3.73
C PHE A 133 -7.25 -0.38 -4.99
N TYR A 134 -8.25 0.14 -5.71
CA TYR A 134 -8.81 -0.53 -6.89
C TYR A 134 -8.53 0.26 -8.16
N GLU A 135 -7.92 -0.39 -9.13
CA GLU A 135 -7.74 0.08 -10.50
C GLU A 135 -8.82 -0.55 -11.39
N SER A 136 -9.66 0.27 -12.01
CA SER A 136 -10.86 -0.21 -12.71
C SER A 136 -10.62 -0.64 -14.16
N GLY A 137 -9.56 -0.16 -14.82
CA GLY A 137 -9.26 -0.48 -16.21
C GLY A 137 -8.91 -1.96 -16.41
N ASP A 138 -7.92 -2.41 -15.69
CA ASP A 138 -7.46 -3.81 -15.69
C ASP A 138 -8.07 -4.65 -14.54
N LYS A 139 -8.93 -4.04 -13.73
CA LYS A 139 -9.62 -4.66 -12.58
C LYS A 139 -8.64 -5.24 -11.55
N VAL A 140 -7.65 -4.45 -11.17
CA VAL A 140 -6.64 -4.84 -10.17
C VAL A 140 -7.01 -4.31 -8.81
N LEU A 141 -6.93 -5.16 -7.79
CA LEU A 141 -7.14 -4.79 -6.39
C LEU A 141 -5.84 -4.98 -5.60
N PHE A 142 -5.35 -3.91 -4.99
CA PHE A 142 -4.30 -3.96 -3.99
C PHE A 142 -4.97 -4.11 -2.62
N SER A 143 -4.96 -5.31 -2.10
CA SER A 143 -5.81 -5.71 -0.98
C SER A 143 -5.20 -5.48 0.40
N GLY A 144 -3.91 -5.11 0.50
CA GLY A 144 -3.22 -5.10 1.78
C GLY A 144 -3.42 -6.43 2.51
N ASP A 145 -3.69 -6.35 3.81
CA ASP A 145 -3.94 -7.52 4.66
C ASP A 145 -5.41 -7.92 4.78
N ASN A 146 -6.24 -7.41 3.88
CA ASN A 146 -7.66 -7.80 3.84
C ASN A 146 -7.87 -9.14 3.11
N ILE A 147 -7.23 -9.34 1.96
CA ILE A 147 -7.27 -10.61 1.20
C ILE A 147 -5.83 -11.03 0.93
N LEU A 148 -5.43 -12.13 1.55
CA LEU A 148 -4.09 -12.68 1.40
C LEU A 148 -4.06 -13.77 0.32
N GLY A 149 -2.94 -13.89 -0.37
CA GLY A 149 -2.73 -14.96 -1.36
C GLY A 149 -2.52 -16.34 -0.71
N TYR A 150 -2.18 -16.36 0.57
CA TYR A 150 -1.99 -17.57 1.38
C TYR A 150 -2.33 -17.27 2.84
N GLY A 151 -3.00 -18.23 3.51
CA GLY A 151 -3.42 -18.04 4.90
C GLY A 151 -4.71 -17.22 5.04
N THR A 152 -4.88 -16.61 6.19
CA THR A 152 -6.06 -15.80 6.54
C THR A 152 -5.62 -14.48 7.15
N ALA A 153 -6.41 -13.42 6.94
CA ALA A 153 -6.22 -12.16 7.63
C ALA A 153 -6.31 -12.34 9.15
N VAL A 154 -5.46 -11.65 9.89
CA VAL A 154 -5.52 -11.61 11.35
C VAL A 154 -6.45 -10.49 11.78
N ILE A 155 -7.42 -10.81 12.63
CA ILE A 155 -8.38 -9.84 13.19
C ILE A 155 -8.14 -9.74 14.69
N HIS A 156 -7.37 -8.74 15.09
CA HIS A 156 -6.93 -8.61 16.50
C HIS A 156 -7.58 -7.40 17.19
N PRO A 157 -8.46 -7.61 18.19
CA PRO A 157 -8.98 -6.53 19.01
C PRO A 157 -7.86 -5.78 19.78
N PRO A 158 -8.04 -4.48 20.11
CA PRO A 158 -9.28 -3.70 19.97
C PRO A 158 -9.48 -3.06 18.60
N ASP A 159 -8.47 -2.99 17.75
CA ASP A 159 -8.52 -2.29 16.47
C ASP A 159 -9.15 -3.15 15.36
N GLY A 160 -8.84 -4.44 15.32
CA GLY A 160 -9.48 -5.41 14.45
C GLY A 160 -10.91 -5.76 14.90
N ASN A 161 -11.83 -5.91 13.94
CA ASN A 161 -13.24 -6.21 14.19
C ASN A 161 -13.78 -7.20 13.14
N MET A 162 -14.20 -8.39 13.61
CA MET A 162 -14.69 -9.44 12.72
C MET A 162 -15.98 -9.06 11.98
N SER A 163 -16.88 -8.31 12.63
CA SER A 163 -18.13 -7.89 11.96
C SER A 163 -17.88 -6.89 10.86
N ASP A 164 -16.91 -5.98 11.05
CA ASP A 164 -16.47 -5.04 10.00
C ASP A 164 -15.78 -5.80 8.87
N TYR A 165 -14.91 -6.75 9.21
CA TYR A 165 -14.23 -7.58 8.22
C TYR A 165 -15.21 -8.36 7.33
N MET A 166 -16.22 -8.99 7.91
CA MET A 166 -17.25 -9.70 7.14
C MET A 166 -18.03 -8.75 6.21
N ARG A 167 -18.42 -7.56 6.70
CA ARG A 167 -19.08 -6.54 5.83
C ARG A 167 -18.16 -6.05 4.71
N THR A 168 -16.88 -5.93 4.98
CA THR A 168 -15.89 -5.54 3.98
C THR A 168 -15.79 -6.58 2.86
N LEU A 169 -15.83 -7.86 3.17
CA LEU A 169 -15.76 -8.95 2.16
C LEU A 169 -17.01 -9.06 1.28
N GLU A 170 -18.14 -8.51 1.71
CA GLU A 170 -19.40 -8.46 0.94
C GLU A 170 -19.44 -7.28 -0.05
N ARG A 171 -18.48 -6.38 0.03
CA ARG A 171 -18.41 -5.15 -0.78
C ARG A 171 -17.79 -5.38 -2.15
#